data_0e08eaec22e09fab4644e0e2c3983090
#
_entry.id   0e08eaec22e09fab4644e0e2c3983090
#
_cell.length_a   1.000
_cell.length_b   1.000
_cell.length_c   1.000
_cell.angle_alpha   90.00
_cell.angle_beta   90.00
_cell.angle_gamma   90.00
#
_symmetry.space_group_name_H-M   'P 1'
#
loop_
_entity.id
_entity.type
_entity.pdbx_description
1 polymer ?
#
loop_
_entity_poly.entity_id
_entity_poly.type
_entity_poly.pdbx_seq_one_letter_code
_entity_poly.pdbx_strand_id
1 'polypeptide(L)'
;KELVSPWESITYRDGSAFFERSTQPLRIRKMFCWGTHRGGQQWKDYLAVPGKGDYVEIQAGLAPTQLHTTVFPAGEVISFTQAFGGLVLDAEDTGDIAYDLAEMCVKTAVNSALSADKIVEYDKHFHEMHHLPCTKILYTGSGWGALEQVRRMNENQLLFPRQFLFPAETIGAEQMIYMELICKKTLPELKGTELPAAFMTDKAYQPYLEQCLMHDPKNAMAHLLLGSLLYEDGQEEAAIAHWKEGLNIVNVPIFWRNLAFAAAQAGDNEQALAYMEEAHLEAWPDID
;
A
#
# COMPACT_ATOMS: atom_id res chain seq x y z
N LYS A 1 -17.25 -26.75 6.60
CA LYS A 1 -16.31 -27.74 6.00
C LYS A 1 -14.97 -27.02 5.83
N GLU A 2 -13.94 -27.46 6.51
CA GLU A 2 -12.58 -27.01 6.21
C GLU A 2 -12.23 -27.51 4.82
N LEU A 3 -11.99 -26.59 3.92
CA LEU A 3 -11.53 -26.91 2.57
C LEU A 3 -10.03 -27.15 2.62
N VAL A 4 -9.59 -28.33 2.24
CA VAL A 4 -8.17 -28.71 2.19
C VAL A 4 -7.38 -27.84 1.19
N SER A 5 -8.05 -27.35 0.15
CA SER A 5 -7.52 -26.40 -0.83
C SER A 5 -8.63 -25.45 -1.23
N PRO A 6 -8.68 -24.25 -0.63
CA PRO A 6 -9.71 -23.27 -0.90
C PRO A 6 -9.61 -22.73 -2.33
N TRP A 7 -10.76 -22.50 -2.94
CA TRP A 7 -10.87 -21.91 -4.26
C TRP A 7 -12.14 -21.06 -4.36
N GLU A 8 -12.18 -20.17 -5.33
CA GLU A 8 -13.33 -19.40 -5.76
C GLU A 8 -13.28 -19.14 -7.26
N SER A 9 -14.42 -18.84 -7.87
CA SER A 9 -14.51 -18.57 -9.30
C SER A 9 -15.64 -17.60 -9.61
N ILE A 10 -15.46 -16.82 -10.66
CA ILE A 10 -16.52 -16.07 -11.33
C ILE A 10 -16.69 -16.69 -12.71
N THR A 11 -17.92 -17.05 -13.06
CA THR A 11 -18.29 -17.57 -14.37
C THR A 11 -19.15 -16.57 -15.14
N TYR A 12 -18.91 -16.46 -16.42
CA TYR A 12 -19.64 -15.57 -17.32
C TYR A 12 -20.59 -16.38 -18.21
N ARG A 13 -21.60 -15.69 -18.77
CA ARG A 13 -22.63 -16.34 -19.60
C ARG A 13 -22.12 -16.98 -20.89
N ASP A 14 -20.94 -16.59 -21.35
CA ASP A 14 -20.28 -17.18 -22.51
C ASP A 14 -19.44 -18.42 -22.18
N GLY A 15 -19.49 -18.89 -20.94
CA GLY A 15 -18.71 -20.02 -20.45
C GLY A 15 -17.28 -19.66 -20.01
N SER A 16 -16.81 -18.45 -20.28
CA SER A 16 -15.53 -18.03 -19.72
C SER A 16 -15.62 -17.91 -18.19
N ALA A 17 -14.53 -18.25 -17.51
CA ALA A 17 -14.45 -18.14 -16.06
C ALA A 17 -13.05 -17.76 -15.61
N PHE A 18 -12.99 -17.04 -14.51
CA PHE A 18 -11.77 -16.80 -13.75
C PHE A 18 -11.84 -17.58 -12.45
N PHE A 19 -10.73 -18.19 -12.04
CA PHE A 19 -10.65 -18.84 -10.74
C PHE A 19 -9.40 -18.39 -9.97
N GLU A 20 -9.50 -18.49 -8.66
CA GLU A 20 -8.41 -18.41 -7.70
C GLU A 20 -8.41 -19.69 -6.86
N ARG A 21 -7.22 -20.20 -6.60
CA ARG A 21 -6.99 -21.30 -5.64
C ARG A 21 -5.78 -21.00 -4.79
N SER A 22 -5.83 -21.38 -3.51
CA SER A 22 -4.69 -21.21 -2.61
C SER A 22 -4.42 -22.45 -1.76
N THR A 23 -3.22 -22.45 -1.15
CA THR A 23 -2.94 -23.31 0.00
C THR A 23 -3.58 -22.73 1.25
N GLN A 24 -3.73 -23.56 2.31
CA GLN A 24 -3.97 -23.05 3.64
C GLN A 24 -2.72 -22.31 4.13
N PRO A 25 -2.81 -21.27 4.92
CA PRO A 25 -3.92 -20.76 5.72
C PRO A 25 -4.85 -19.75 5.05
N LEU A 26 -4.66 -19.39 3.78
CA LEU A 26 -5.53 -18.45 3.08
C LEU A 26 -6.87 -19.12 2.71
N ARG A 27 -7.67 -19.45 3.72
CA ARG A 27 -8.85 -20.29 3.60
C ARG A 27 -10.19 -19.60 3.46
N ILE A 28 -10.22 -18.30 3.70
CA ILE A 28 -11.47 -17.52 3.64
C ILE A 28 -11.70 -17.08 2.20
N ARG A 29 -12.94 -17.31 1.74
CA ARG A 29 -13.44 -16.84 0.44
C ARG A 29 -14.69 -16.02 0.65
N LYS A 30 -14.78 -14.91 -0.04
CA LYS A 30 -15.91 -14.01 0.03
C LYS A 30 -16.09 -13.27 -1.29
N MET A 31 -17.31 -12.84 -1.52
CA MET A 31 -17.67 -11.96 -2.62
C MET A 31 -18.12 -10.62 -2.05
N PHE A 32 -17.70 -9.55 -2.69
CA PHE A 32 -18.15 -8.20 -2.41
C PHE A 32 -18.85 -7.63 -3.64
N CYS A 33 -20.01 -7.03 -3.42
CA CYS A 33 -20.71 -6.26 -4.43
C CYS A 33 -21.38 -5.04 -3.77
N TRP A 34 -21.47 -3.95 -4.52
CA TRP A 34 -22.11 -2.74 -4.07
C TRP A 34 -23.62 -2.93 -3.97
N GLY A 35 -24.23 -2.30 -2.97
CA GLY A 35 -25.68 -2.34 -2.78
C GLY A 35 -26.47 -1.57 -3.86
N THR A 36 -27.80 -1.64 -3.75
CA THR A 36 -28.72 -1.03 -4.72
C THR A 36 -29.16 0.39 -4.36
N HIS A 37 -28.76 0.93 -3.20
CA HIS A 37 -28.99 2.32 -2.82
C HIS A 37 -28.16 3.29 -3.65
N ARG A 38 -28.51 4.57 -3.64
CA ARG A 38 -27.87 5.62 -4.45
C ARG A 38 -26.33 5.60 -4.38
N GLY A 39 -25.75 5.48 -3.18
CA GLY A 39 -24.31 5.42 -3.01
C GLY A 39 -23.70 4.16 -3.62
N GLY A 40 -24.34 3.01 -3.44
CA GLY A 40 -23.92 1.76 -4.06
C GLY A 40 -24.00 1.80 -5.59
N GLN A 41 -25.06 2.39 -6.14
CA GLN A 41 -25.18 2.55 -7.58
C GLN A 41 -24.11 3.49 -8.14
N GLN A 42 -23.82 4.58 -7.45
CA GLN A 42 -22.75 5.51 -7.86
C GLN A 42 -21.37 4.83 -7.90
N TRP A 43 -21.07 3.97 -6.91
CA TRP A 43 -19.83 3.18 -6.92
C TRP A 43 -19.78 2.14 -8.03
N LYS A 44 -20.90 1.46 -8.32
CA LYS A 44 -20.99 0.54 -9.47
C LYS A 44 -20.71 1.27 -10.78
N ASP A 45 -21.36 2.42 -11.00
CA ASP A 45 -21.18 3.21 -12.23
C ASP A 45 -19.74 3.72 -12.37
N TYR A 46 -19.08 4.06 -11.25
CA TYR A 46 -17.69 4.53 -11.24
C TYR A 46 -16.69 3.41 -11.54
N LEU A 47 -16.89 2.21 -10.97
CA LEU A 47 -15.95 1.09 -11.10
C LEU A 47 -16.23 0.23 -12.33
N ALA A 48 -17.45 0.21 -12.85
CA ALA A 48 -17.82 -0.64 -13.97
C ALA A 48 -17.34 -0.06 -15.30
N VAL A 49 -16.94 -0.96 -16.20
CA VAL A 49 -16.73 -0.58 -17.60
C VAL A 49 -18.10 -0.41 -18.26
N PRO A 50 -18.39 0.74 -18.89
CA PRO A 50 -19.69 0.97 -19.51
C PRO A 50 -20.13 -0.16 -20.44
N GLY A 51 -21.35 -0.69 -20.21
CA GLY A 51 -21.93 -1.79 -20.99
C GLY A 51 -21.40 -3.19 -20.66
N LYS A 52 -20.55 -3.35 -19.63
CA LYS A 52 -20.00 -4.67 -19.23
C LYS A 52 -20.64 -5.30 -17.99
N GLY A 53 -21.61 -4.62 -17.37
CA GLY A 53 -22.29 -5.07 -16.16
C GLY A 53 -21.72 -4.45 -14.89
N ASP A 54 -22.29 -4.86 -13.74
CA ASP A 54 -21.91 -4.32 -12.44
C ASP A 54 -20.54 -4.87 -11.98
N TYR A 55 -19.84 -4.06 -11.21
CA TYR A 55 -18.58 -4.44 -10.57
C TYR A 55 -18.81 -5.41 -9.42
N VAL A 56 -18.03 -6.49 -9.38
CA VAL A 56 -18.03 -7.52 -8.34
C VAL A 56 -16.59 -7.89 -8.03
N GLU A 57 -16.29 -8.10 -6.75
CA GLU A 57 -14.99 -8.59 -6.30
C GLU A 57 -15.13 -9.99 -5.72
N ILE A 58 -14.26 -10.92 -6.12
CA ILE A 58 -13.99 -12.13 -5.35
C ILE A 58 -12.71 -11.91 -4.55
N GLN A 59 -12.71 -12.35 -3.31
CA GLN A 59 -11.66 -12.00 -2.35
C GLN A 59 -11.24 -13.22 -1.53
N ALA A 60 -9.94 -13.52 -1.55
CA ALA A 60 -9.33 -14.46 -0.62
C ALA A 60 -8.73 -13.71 0.58
N GLY A 61 -8.79 -14.28 1.77
CA GLY A 61 -8.30 -13.61 2.96
C GLY A 61 -8.00 -14.53 4.14
N LEU A 62 -7.29 -13.97 5.11
CA LEU A 62 -7.04 -14.61 6.41
C LEU A 62 -8.18 -14.35 7.40
N ALA A 63 -8.90 -13.24 7.24
CA ALA A 63 -10.03 -12.86 8.07
C ALA A 63 -11.36 -13.00 7.31
N PRO A 64 -12.49 -13.29 8.00
CA PRO A 64 -13.78 -13.50 7.36
C PRO A 64 -14.30 -12.32 6.53
N THR A 65 -14.09 -11.08 6.99
CA THR A 65 -14.44 -9.85 6.27
C THR A 65 -13.45 -8.74 6.63
N GLN A 66 -13.57 -7.60 5.94
CA GLN A 66 -12.78 -6.39 6.25
C GLN A 66 -13.09 -5.80 7.64
N LEU A 67 -14.23 -6.17 8.24
CA LEU A 67 -14.64 -5.73 9.59
C LEU A 67 -14.11 -6.64 10.70
N HIS A 68 -13.50 -7.77 10.34
CA HIS A 68 -12.93 -8.71 11.30
C HIS A 68 -11.41 -8.58 11.30
N THR A 69 -10.84 -8.51 12.48
CA THR A 69 -9.39 -8.56 12.66
C THR A 69 -8.94 -10.00 12.90
N THR A 70 -7.71 -10.30 12.52
CA THR A 70 -7.03 -11.55 12.85
C THR A 70 -5.85 -11.22 13.75
N VAL A 71 -5.73 -11.92 14.88
CA VAL A 71 -4.57 -11.79 15.75
C VAL A 71 -3.35 -12.36 15.01
N PHE A 72 -2.32 -11.54 14.88
CA PHE A 72 -1.05 -11.94 14.31
C PHE A 72 0.05 -11.73 15.36
N PRO A 73 0.38 -12.78 16.13
CA PRO A 73 1.33 -12.67 17.23
C PRO A 73 2.73 -12.24 16.77
N ALA A 74 3.47 -11.57 17.63
CA ALA A 74 4.85 -11.20 17.36
C ALA A 74 5.71 -12.46 17.11
N GLY A 75 6.50 -12.45 16.04
CA GLY A 75 7.33 -13.57 15.63
C GLY A 75 6.61 -14.68 14.84
N GLU A 76 5.30 -14.60 14.69
CA GLU A 76 4.54 -15.54 13.85
C GLU A 76 4.83 -15.29 12.37
N VAL A 77 4.87 -16.35 11.58
CA VAL A 77 5.03 -16.30 10.12
C VAL A 77 3.88 -17.04 9.47
N ILE A 78 3.16 -16.37 8.56
CA ILE A 78 2.12 -16.97 7.73
C ILE A 78 2.64 -17.01 6.29
N SER A 79 2.59 -18.20 5.69
CA SER A 79 3.00 -18.45 4.32
C SER A 79 1.90 -19.16 3.56
N PHE A 80 1.64 -18.75 2.35
CA PHE A 80 0.67 -19.36 1.44
C PHE A 80 1.05 -19.11 -0.01
N THR A 81 0.55 -19.99 -0.89
CA THR A 81 0.64 -19.81 -2.34
C THR A 81 -0.76 -19.61 -2.90
N GLN A 82 -0.92 -18.62 -3.79
CA GLN A 82 -2.12 -18.39 -4.58
C GLN A 82 -1.83 -18.63 -6.06
N ALA A 83 -2.82 -19.19 -6.76
CA ALA A 83 -2.81 -19.34 -8.21
C ALA A 83 -4.08 -18.73 -8.80
N PHE A 84 -3.92 -18.02 -9.89
CA PHE A 84 -4.99 -17.41 -10.66
C PHE A 84 -5.01 -18.01 -12.06
N GLY A 85 -6.21 -18.23 -12.60
CA GLY A 85 -6.32 -18.81 -13.93
C GLY A 85 -7.64 -18.53 -14.62
N GLY A 86 -7.66 -18.69 -15.94
CA GLY A 86 -8.85 -18.68 -16.75
C GLY A 86 -9.32 -20.11 -17.04
N LEU A 87 -10.64 -20.29 -17.16
CA LEU A 87 -11.29 -21.53 -17.61
C LEU A 87 -12.25 -21.21 -18.73
N VAL A 88 -12.53 -22.22 -19.54
CA VAL A 88 -13.64 -22.22 -20.51
C VAL A 88 -14.51 -23.41 -20.14
N LEU A 89 -15.76 -23.14 -19.83
CA LEU A 89 -16.80 -24.11 -19.44
C LEU A 89 -17.88 -24.09 -20.51
N ASP A 90 -18.64 -25.17 -20.61
CA ASP A 90 -19.86 -25.13 -21.41
C ASP A 90 -20.87 -24.21 -20.74
N ALA A 91 -21.44 -23.27 -21.50
CA ALA A 91 -22.38 -22.28 -20.94
C ALA A 91 -23.62 -22.94 -20.31
N GLU A 92 -24.00 -24.13 -20.79
CA GLU A 92 -25.08 -24.95 -20.24
C GLU A 92 -24.78 -25.48 -18.84
N ASP A 93 -23.49 -25.65 -18.50
CA ASP A 93 -23.04 -26.17 -17.20
C ASP A 93 -22.98 -25.10 -16.10
N THR A 94 -23.15 -23.83 -16.44
CA THR A 94 -22.97 -22.72 -15.49
C THR A 94 -24.09 -21.67 -15.55
N GLY A 95 -25.00 -21.78 -16.52
CA GLY A 95 -26.09 -20.84 -16.77
C GLY A 95 -27.31 -21.09 -15.87
N ASP A 96 -28.48 -21.32 -16.49
CA ASP A 96 -29.75 -21.47 -15.78
C ASP A 96 -29.96 -22.85 -15.17
N ILE A 97 -28.98 -23.35 -14.41
CA ILE A 97 -29.01 -24.63 -13.68
C ILE A 97 -28.96 -24.41 -12.16
N ALA A 98 -29.28 -25.45 -11.41
CA ALA A 98 -29.20 -25.40 -9.96
C ALA A 98 -27.75 -25.10 -9.50
N TYR A 99 -27.61 -24.25 -8.50
CA TYR A 99 -26.33 -23.77 -7.99
C TYR A 99 -25.35 -24.93 -7.64
N ASP A 100 -25.85 -25.98 -6.99
CA ASP A 100 -25.03 -27.15 -6.60
C ASP A 100 -24.44 -27.88 -7.81
N LEU A 101 -25.20 -27.92 -8.92
CA LEU A 101 -24.72 -28.53 -10.18
C LEU A 101 -23.65 -27.62 -10.83
N ALA A 102 -23.91 -26.34 -10.90
CA ALA A 102 -22.93 -25.37 -11.41
C ALA A 102 -21.65 -25.40 -10.57
N GLU A 103 -21.74 -25.41 -9.23
CA GLU A 103 -20.57 -25.55 -8.35
C GLU A 103 -19.79 -26.83 -8.65
N MET A 104 -20.47 -27.95 -8.86
CA MET A 104 -19.83 -29.22 -9.17
C MET A 104 -19.07 -29.19 -10.50
N CYS A 105 -19.66 -28.61 -11.55
CA CYS A 105 -19.04 -28.44 -12.86
C CYS A 105 -17.79 -27.56 -12.75
N VAL A 106 -17.92 -26.38 -12.14
CA VAL A 106 -16.81 -25.44 -11.93
C VAL A 106 -15.70 -26.07 -11.09
N LYS A 107 -16.05 -26.75 -9.98
CA LYS A 107 -15.09 -27.46 -9.12
C LYS A 107 -14.31 -28.52 -9.88
N THR A 108 -14.99 -29.25 -10.77
CA THR A 108 -14.36 -30.27 -11.60
C THR A 108 -13.34 -29.63 -12.56
N ALA A 109 -13.73 -28.54 -13.22
CA ALA A 109 -12.85 -27.79 -14.13
C ALA A 109 -11.66 -27.17 -13.40
N VAL A 110 -11.87 -26.54 -12.24
CA VAL A 110 -10.79 -26.01 -11.39
C VAL A 110 -9.83 -27.10 -10.97
N ASN A 111 -10.32 -28.27 -10.54
CA ASN A 111 -9.47 -29.39 -10.14
C ASN A 111 -8.69 -29.98 -11.33
N SER A 112 -9.27 -29.96 -12.53
CA SER A 112 -8.61 -30.40 -13.75
C SER A 112 -7.50 -29.43 -14.17
N ALA A 113 -7.73 -28.12 -14.05
CA ALA A 113 -6.74 -27.09 -14.39
C ALA A 113 -5.61 -27.04 -13.35
N LEU A 114 -5.96 -27.08 -12.07
CA LEU A 114 -5.01 -27.04 -10.95
C LEU A 114 -5.58 -27.82 -9.76
N SER A 115 -5.10 -29.04 -9.54
CA SER A 115 -5.56 -29.87 -8.42
C SER A 115 -5.09 -29.33 -7.07
N ALA A 116 -5.77 -29.76 -5.98
CA ALA A 116 -5.38 -29.42 -4.60
C ALA A 116 -3.96 -29.90 -4.27
N ASP A 117 -3.57 -31.07 -4.75
CA ASP A 117 -2.23 -31.62 -4.50
C ASP A 117 -1.16 -30.83 -5.28
N LYS A 118 -1.50 -30.39 -6.49
CA LYS A 118 -0.56 -29.66 -7.34
C LYS A 118 -0.20 -28.28 -6.80
N ILE A 119 -1.14 -27.56 -6.22
CA ILE A 119 -0.81 -26.26 -5.58
C ILE A 119 0.03 -26.46 -4.32
N VAL A 120 -0.16 -27.54 -3.57
CA VAL A 120 0.70 -27.87 -2.43
C VAL A 120 2.12 -28.25 -2.89
N GLU A 121 2.25 -28.93 -4.02
CA GLU A 121 3.55 -29.23 -4.63
C GLU A 121 4.27 -27.94 -5.05
N TYR A 122 3.55 -26.99 -5.68
CA TYR A 122 4.09 -25.69 -6.03
C TYR A 122 4.49 -24.88 -4.80
N ASP A 123 3.70 -24.89 -3.75
CA ASP A 123 4.00 -24.21 -2.49
C ASP A 123 5.35 -24.70 -1.91
N LYS A 124 5.56 -26.01 -1.85
CA LYS A 124 6.85 -26.58 -1.42
C LYS A 124 8.00 -26.14 -2.32
N HIS A 125 7.79 -26.22 -3.63
CA HIS A 125 8.81 -25.83 -4.61
C HIS A 125 9.19 -24.34 -4.47
N PHE A 126 8.22 -23.44 -4.36
CA PHE A 126 8.48 -22.02 -4.16
C PHE A 126 9.15 -21.75 -2.82
N HIS A 127 8.78 -22.51 -1.78
CA HIS A 127 9.43 -22.41 -0.47
C HIS A 127 10.89 -22.85 -0.51
N GLU A 128 11.25 -23.83 -1.32
CA GLU A 128 12.63 -24.24 -1.55
C GLU A 128 13.40 -23.23 -2.40
N MET A 129 12.72 -22.61 -3.39
CA MET A 129 13.36 -21.65 -4.31
C MET A 129 13.57 -20.25 -3.74
N HIS A 130 12.81 -19.82 -2.74
CA HIS A 130 12.83 -18.43 -2.28
C HIS A 130 14.19 -17.97 -1.72
N HIS A 131 15.08 -18.91 -1.38
CA HIS A 131 16.46 -18.62 -0.94
C HIS A 131 17.45 -18.50 -2.09
N LEU A 132 17.07 -18.92 -3.29
CA LEU A 132 18.00 -18.94 -4.42
C LEU A 132 18.21 -17.52 -4.95
N PRO A 133 19.43 -17.16 -5.33
CA PRO A 133 19.67 -15.88 -5.99
C PRO A 133 19.00 -15.85 -7.35
N CYS A 134 18.55 -14.69 -7.79
CA CYS A 134 18.07 -14.48 -9.15
C CYS A 134 19.12 -14.87 -10.18
N THR A 135 18.76 -15.74 -11.13
CA THR A 135 19.63 -16.12 -12.26
C THR A 135 19.43 -15.21 -13.46
N LYS A 136 18.25 -14.57 -13.57
CA LYS A 136 17.92 -13.62 -14.63
C LYS A 136 17.04 -12.51 -14.05
N ILE A 137 17.44 -11.27 -14.26
CA ILE A 137 16.66 -10.11 -13.86
C ILE A 137 15.62 -9.84 -14.94
N LEU A 138 14.35 -9.97 -14.61
CA LEU A 138 13.22 -9.62 -15.47
C LEU A 138 12.63 -8.25 -15.06
N TYR A 139 12.70 -7.94 -13.76
CA TYR A 139 12.21 -6.71 -13.17
C TYR A 139 13.04 -6.38 -11.94
N THR A 140 13.24 -5.10 -11.68
CA THR A 140 13.95 -4.62 -10.50
C THR A 140 12.97 -3.96 -9.52
N GLY A 141 13.31 -3.96 -8.24
CA GLY A 141 12.57 -3.22 -7.23
C GLY A 141 12.71 -1.70 -7.40
N SER A 142 11.92 -0.94 -6.62
CA SER A 142 11.86 0.52 -6.72
C SER A 142 13.07 1.21 -6.09
N GLY A 143 13.23 2.50 -6.43
CA GLY A 143 14.25 3.37 -5.83
C GLY A 143 14.12 3.52 -4.31
N TRP A 144 12.93 3.30 -3.74
CA TRP A 144 12.75 3.30 -2.27
C TRP A 144 13.49 2.14 -1.59
N GLY A 145 13.47 0.95 -2.20
CA GLY A 145 14.27 -0.17 -1.69
C GLY A 145 15.78 0.08 -1.84
N ALA A 146 16.20 0.72 -2.94
CA ALA A 146 17.59 1.11 -3.13
C ALA A 146 18.03 2.16 -2.09
N LEU A 147 17.20 3.15 -1.80
CA LEU A 147 17.44 4.15 -0.76
C LEU A 147 17.57 3.50 0.62
N GLU A 148 16.67 2.57 0.96
CA GLU A 148 16.72 1.84 2.23
C GLU A 148 18.00 1.00 2.36
N GLN A 149 18.49 0.40 1.27
CA GLN A 149 19.79 -0.26 1.29
C GLN A 149 20.93 0.70 1.62
N VAL A 150 20.92 1.92 1.03
CA VAL A 150 21.93 2.96 1.35
C VAL A 150 21.86 3.35 2.82
N ARG A 151 20.65 3.54 3.37
CA ARG A 151 20.47 3.84 4.79
C ARG A 151 21.05 2.73 5.67
N ARG A 152 20.70 1.48 5.39
CA ARG A 152 21.22 0.30 6.12
C ARG A 152 22.73 0.19 6.05
N MET A 153 23.32 0.42 4.87
CA MET A 153 24.78 0.45 4.71
C MET A 153 25.42 1.53 5.57
N ASN A 154 24.83 2.74 5.59
CA ASN A 154 25.32 3.86 6.37
C ASN A 154 25.27 3.60 7.88
N GLU A 155 24.34 2.80 8.34
CA GLU A 155 24.14 2.42 9.75
C GLU A 155 24.77 1.06 10.12
N ASN A 156 25.47 0.42 9.21
CA ASN A 156 26.02 -0.94 9.37
C ASN A 156 24.95 -1.98 9.74
N GLN A 157 23.74 -1.82 9.22
CA GLN A 157 22.64 -2.75 9.42
C GLN A 157 22.66 -3.89 8.40
N LEU A 158 21.90 -4.96 8.68
CA LEU A 158 21.74 -6.08 7.76
C LEU A 158 21.07 -5.62 6.47
N LEU A 159 21.71 -5.88 5.34
CA LEU A 159 21.18 -5.60 4.02
C LEU A 159 20.04 -6.56 3.65
N PHE A 160 19.28 -6.19 2.63
CA PHE A 160 18.28 -7.10 2.07
C PHE A 160 18.90 -8.40 1.58
N PRO A 161 18.18 -9.52 1.67
CA PRO A 161 18.60 -10.77 1.07
C PRO A 161 18.89 -10.60 -0.44
N ARG A 162 19.86 -11.36 -0.95
CA ARG A 162 20.35 -11.21 -2.34
C ARG A 162 19.29 -11.44 -3.44
N GLN A 163 18.20 -12.07 -3.12
CA GLN A 163 17.08 -12.28 -4.03
C GLN A 163 16.20 -11.04 -4.22
N PHE A 164 16.31 -10.04 -3.33
CA PHE A 164 15.65 -8.75 -3.49
C PHE A 164 16.60 -7.76 -4.16
N LEU A 165 16.30 -7.43 -5.40
CA LEU A 165 17.15 -6.56 -6.22
C LEU A 165 16.58 -5.14 -6.24
N PHE A 166 17.31 -4.22 -5.64
CA PHE A 166 17.06 -2.79 -5.63
C PHE A 166 18.30 -2.06 -6.14
N PRO A 167 18.52 -1.98 -7.47
CA PRO A 167 19.68 -1.32 -8.03
C PRO A 167 19.69 0.18 -7.75
N ALA A 168 20.87 0.74 -7.52
CA ALA A 168 21.00 2.18 -7.25
C ALA A 168 20.49 3.07 -8.40
N GLU A 169 20.51 2.57 -9.62
CA GLU A 169 20.00 3.24 -10.82
C GLU A 169 18.48 3.49 -10.79
N THR A 170 17.76 2.82 -9.89
CA THR A 170 16.32 3.04 -9.68
C THR A 170 16.01 4.24 -8.78
N ILE A 171 17.02 4.84 -8.14
CA ILE A 171 16.86 6.06 -7.33
C ILE A 171 16.54 7.23 -8.28
N GLY A 172 15.34 7.75 -8.15
CA GLY A 172 14.83 8.89 -8.92
C GLY A 172 14.79 10.19 -8.11
N ALA A 173 14.18 11.21 -8.69
CA ALA A 173 14.07 12.54 -8.09
C ALA A 173 13.40 12.51 -6.70
N GLU A 174 12.38 11.66 -6.52
CA GLU A 174 11.66 11.52 -5.24
C GLU A 174 12.55 11.03 -4.10
N GLN A 175 13.47 10.13 -4.39
CA GLN A 175 14.38 9.57 -3.40
C GLN A 175 15.64 10.41 -3.20
N MET A 176 15.99 11.25 -4.17
CA MET A 176 17.27 11.97 -4.18
C MET A 176 17.43 12.91 -2.98
N ILE A 177 16.37 13.58 -2.54
CA ILE A 177 16.41 14.45 -1.35
C ILE A 177 16.77 13.66 -0.09
N TYR A 178 16.26 12.45 0.04
CA TYR A 178 16.56 11.56 1.17
C TYR A 178 17.95 10.92 1.04
N MET A 179 18.42 10.69 -0.18
CA MET A 179 19.79 10.27 -0.42
C MET A 179 20.79 11.33 0.07
N GLU A 180 20.53 12.60 -0.23
CA GLU A 180 21.35 13.71 0.27
C GLU A 180 21.27 13.84 1.78
N LEU A 181 20.07 13.70 2.35
CA LEU A 181 19.86 13.68 3.79
C LEU A 181 20.68 12.56 4.47
N ILE A 182 20.63 11.34 3.95
CA ILE A 182 21.41 10.21 4.51
C ILE A 182 22.91 10.46 4.39
N CYS A 183 23.41 10.87 3.22
CA CYS A 183 24.82 10.95 2.93
C CYS A 183 25.47 12.25 3.44
N LYS A 184 24.78 13.38 3.32
CA LYS A 184 25.32 14.72 3.56
C LYS A 184 24.72 15.41 4.78
N LYS A 185 23.59 14.92 5.32
CA LYS A 185 22.79 15.58 6.36
C LYS A 185 22.30 16.98 5.93
N THR A 186 21.95 17.09 4.67
CA THR A 186 21.45 18.35 4.07
C THR A 186 20.14 18.08 3.32
N LEU A 187 19.30 19.09 3.28
CA LEU A 187 18.07 19.12 2.50
C LEU A 187 18.03 20.41 1.67
N PRO A 188 17.33 20.42 0.53
CA PRO A 188 17.13 21.65 -0.24
C PRO A 188 16.29 22.65 0.56
N GLU A 189 16.37 23.91 0.17
CA GLU A 189 15.47 24.94 0.69
C GLU A 189 14.03 24.69 0.22
N LEU A 190 13.07 24.86 1.13
CA LEU A 190 11.65 24.87 0.78
C LEU A 190 11.29 26.20 0.15
N LYS A 191 10.85 26.20 -1.11
CA LYS A 191 10.56 27.41 -1.89
C LYS A 191 9.14 27.40 -2.44
N GLY A 192 8.44 28.50 -2.22
CA GLY A 192 7.12 28.72 -2.81
C GLY A 192 6.11 27.61 -2.48
N THR A 193 5.48 27.08 -3.50
CA THR A 193 4.49 25.99 -3.39
C THR A 193 5.08 24.63 -3.72
N GLU A 194 6.38 24.51 -3.94
CA GLU A 194 7.04 23.25 -4.24
C GLU A 194 7.05 22.35 -2.99
N LEU A 195 6.34 21.23 -3.07
CA LEU A 195 6.34 20.21 -2.02
C LEU A 195 7.39 19.15 -2.31
N PRO A 196 7.91 18.47 -1.27
CA PRO A 196 8.66 17.25 -1.51
C PRO A 196 7.76 16.23 -2.22
N ALA A 197 8.29 15.55 -3.22
CA ALA A 197 7.55 14.55 -3.99
C ALA A 197 7.05 13.37 -3.13
N ALA A 198 7.63 13.18 -1.96
CA ALA A 198 7.21 12.20 -0.96
C ALA A 198 7.54 12.67 0.45
N PHE A 199 6.77 12.21 1.43
CA PHE A 199 7.02 12.43 2.86
C PHE A 199 7.48 11.12 3.49
N MET A 200 8.70 11.11 4.01
CA MET A 200 9.25 9.97 4.73
C MET A 200 8.89 10.07 6.21
N THR A 201 7.99 9.21 6.68
CA THR A 201 7.54 9.17 8.07
C THR A 201 8.12 8.00 8.86
N ASP A 202 9.01 7.19 8.25
CA ASP A 202 9.73 6.14 8.98
C ASP A 202 10.65 6.75 10.04
N LYS A 203 10.46 6.31 11.28
CA LYS A 203 11.21 6.78 12.45
C LYS A 203 12.74 6.63 12.30
N ALA A 204 13.20 5.71 11.46
CA ALA A 204 14.62 5.56 11.16
C ALA A 204 15.25 6.81 10.51
N TYR A 205 14.43 7.70 9.94
CA TYR A 205 14.92 8.96 9.34
C TYR A 205 14.99 10.12 10.32
N GLN A 206 14.38 10.02 11.50
CA GLN A 206 14.41 11.08 12.52
C GLN A 206 15.83 11.55 12.85
N PRO A 207 16.80 10.68 13.15
CA PRO A 207 18.16 11.12 13.49
C PRO A 207 18.86 11.89 12.37
N TYR A 208 18.53 11.60 11.10
CA TYR A 208 19.08 12.32 9.96
C TYR A 208 18.52 13.73 9.84
N LEU A 209 17.21 13.88 10.06
CA LEU A 209 16.52 15.18 10.06
C LEU A 209 17.00 16.06 11.21
N GLU A 210 17.17 15.49 12.40
CA GLU A 210 17.74 16.20 13.57
C GLU A 210 19.18 16.64 13.31
N GLN A 211 20.02 15.79 12.69
CA GLN A 211 21.38 16.18 12.30
C GLN A 211 21.39 17.28 11.23
N CYS A 212 20.45 17.24 10.28
CA CYS A 212 20.29 18.33 9.31
C CYS A 212 20.02 19.66 10.02
N LEU A 213 19.08 19.68 10.97
CA LEU A 213 18.75 20.88 11.76
C LEU A 213 19.88 21.31 12.72
N MET A 214 20.72 20.41 13.20
CA MET A 214 21.95 20.79 13.94
C MET A 214 22.94 21.54 13.07
N HIS A 215 23.04 21.20 11.78
CA HIS A 215 23.93 21.89 10.84
C HIS A 215 23.31 23.16 10.26
N ASP A 216 22.03 23.11 9.97
CA ASP A 216 21.26 24.23 9.41
C ASP A 216 19.91 24.38 10.16
N PRO A 217 19.90 25.10 11.30
CA PRO A 217 18.70 25.31 12.09
C PRO A 217 17.58 26.08 11.37
N LYS A 218 17.87 26.68 10.22
CA LYS A 218 16.92 27.43 9.41
C LYS A 218 16.46 26.68 8.15
N ASN A 219 16.67 25.39 8.09
CA ASN A 219 16.17 24.56 6.99
C ASN A 219 14.68 24.28 7.15
N ALA A 220 13.85 25.04 6.46
CA ALA A 220 12.39 24.91 6.53
C ALA A 220 11.91 23.52 6.04
N MET A 221 12.59 22.92 5.04
CA MET A 221 12.27 21.57 4.57
C MET A 221 12.49 20.53 5.67
N ALA A 222 13.58 20.65 6.42
CA ALA A 222 13.86 19.75 7.54
C ALA A 222 12.81 19.89 8.66
N HIS A 223 12.39 21.10 8.97
CA HIS A 223 11.29 21.35 9.91
C HIS A 223 9.96 20.75 9.41
N LEU A 224 9.65 20.87 8.12
CA LEU A 224 8.44 20.28 7.53
C LEU A 224 8.44 18.75 7.67
N LEU A 225 9.53 18.12 7.22
CA LEU A 225 9.64 16.65 7.21
C LEU A 225 9.71 16.05 8.63
N LEU A 226 10.48 16.69 9.53
CA LEU A 226 10.58 16.23 10.91
C LEU A 226 9.25 16.41 11.65
N GLY A 227 8.58 17.53 11.48
CA GLY A 227 7.24 17.73 12.05
C GLY A 227 6.24 16.69 11.55
N SER A 228 6.26 16.35 10.26
CA SER A 228 5.37 15.32 9.70
C SER A 228 5.68 13.93 10.25
N LEU A 229 6.96 13.56 10.39
CA LEU A 229 7.38 12.30 10.99
C LEU A 229 6.98 12.22 12.46
N LEU A 230 7.20 13.27 13.24
CA LEU A 230 6.86 13.31 14.66
C LEU A 230 5.34 13.24 14.88
N TYR A 231 4.57 13.88 14.02
CA TYR A 231 3.10 13.82 14.09
C TYR A 231 2.59 12.39 13.87
N GLU A 232 3.12 11.70 12.86
CA GLU A 232 2.79 10.30 12.58
C GLU A 232 3.22 9.36 13.73
N ASP A 233 4.34 9.68 14.41
CA ASP A 233 4.81 8.94 15.61
C ASP A 233 4.01 9.29 16.90
N GLY A 234 2.97 10.15 16.82
CA GLY A 234 2.14 10.56 17.95
C GLY A 234 2.76 11.63 18.83
N GLN A 235 3.87 12.26 18.41
CA GLN A 235 4.53 13.34 19.13
C GLN A 235 4.01 14.72 18.67
N GLU A 236 2.71 14.93 18.84
CA GLU A 236 1.97 16.05 18.25
C GLU A 236 2.52 17.43 18.67
N GLU A 237 2.84 17.64 19.94
CA GLU A 237 3.36 18.93 20.44
C GLU A 237 4.71 19.27 19.78
N ALA A 238 5.61 18.31 19.65
CA ALA A 238 6.90 18.49 19.01
C ALA A 238 6.73 18.76 17.51
N ALA A 239 5.82 18.04 16.84
CA ALA A 239 5.48 18.26 15.43
C ALA A 239 4.99 19.68 15.17
N ILE A 240 4.04 20.16 15.98
CA ILE A 240 3.49 21.52 15.90
C ILE A 240 4.59 22.57 16.11
N ALA A 241 5.52 22.34 17.05
CA ALA A 241 6.65 23.25 17.29
C ALA A 241 7.54 23.35 16.04
N HIS A 242 7.86 22.22 15.40
CA HIS A 242 8.64 22.22 14.16
C HIS A 242 7.93 22.94 13.01
N TRP A 243 6.63 22.71 12.81
CA TRP A 243 5.88 23.41 11.76
C TRP A 243 5.79 24.91 12.01
N LYS A 244 5.63 25.36 13.25
CA LYS A 244 5.67 26.79 13.62
C LYS A 244 7.05 27.39 13.35
N GLU A 245 8.12 26.68 13.67
CA GLU A 245 9.48 27.16 13.38
C GLU A 245 9.74 27.22 11.88
N GLY A 246 9.31 26.21 11.10
CA GLY A 246 9.37 26.27 9.65
C GLY A 246 8.61 27.44 9.06
N LEU A 247 7.44 27.75 9.62
CA LEU A 247 6.62 28.90 9.22
C LEU A 247 7.31 30.25 9.51
N ASN A 248 8.06 30.35 10.62
CA ASN A 248 8.86 31.54 10.93
C ASN A 248 10.01 31.76 9.93
N ILE A 249 10.49 30.67 9.31
CA ILE A 249 11.56 30.74 8.31
C ILE A 249 11.01 31.11 6.94
N VAL A 250 9.95 30.43 6.52
CA VAL A 250 9.28 30.66 5.23
C VAL A 250 7.77 30.51 5.37
N ASN A 251 7.04 31.52 4.95
CA ASN A 251 5.59 31.50 4.95
C ASN A 251 5.08 30.79 3.69
N VAL A 252 4.81 29.48 3.83
CA VAL A 252 4.26 28.63 2.76
C VAL A 252 3.04 27.86 3.25
N PRO A 253 2.03 27.65 2.38
CA PRO A 253 0.74 27.09 2.75
C PRO A 253 0.79 25.73 3.48
N ILE A 254 1.78 24.89 3.18
CA ILE A 254 1.85 23.53 3.77
C ILE A 254 1.96 23.57 5.31
N PHE A 255 2.67 24.55 5.89
CA PHE A 255 2.76 24.65 7.34
C PHE A 255 1.41 25.03 7.95
N TRP A 256 0.70 25.98 7.33
CA TRP A 256 -0.63 26.39 7.75
C TRP A 256 -1.62 25.21 7.69
N ARG A 257 -1.61 24.46 6.58
CA ARG A 257 -2.42 23.26 6.42
C ARG A 257 -2.15 22.22 7.51
N ASN A 258 -0.88 21.94 7.80
CA ASN A 258 -0.51 20.98 8.83
C ASN A 258 -0.94 21.44 10.23
N LEU A 259 -0.78 22.72 10.54
CA LEU A 259 -1.26 23.32 11.80
C LEU A 259 -2.79 23.28 11.89
N ALA A 260 -3.51 23.58 10.81
CA ALA A 260 -4.96 23.48 10.73
C ALA A 260 -5.44 22.06 10.98
N PHE A 261 -4.78 21.07 10.35
CA PHE A 261 -5.09 19.65 10.55
C PHE A 261 -4.90 19.25 12.02
N ALA A 262 -3.78 19.61 12.64
CA ALA A 262 -3.51 19.31 14.05
C ALA A 262 -4.55 19.96 14.99
N ALA A 263 -4.93 21.21 14.74
CA ALA A 263 -5.96 21.89 15.52
C ALA A 263 -7.33 21.20 15.38
N ALA A 264 -7.72 20.80 14.18
CA ALA A 264 -8.96 20.08 13.93
C ALA A 264 -8.98 18.70 14.63
N GLN A 265 -7.88 17.97 14.62
CA GLN A 265 -7.76 16.70 15.34
C GLN A 265 -7.85 16.88 16.86
N ALA A 266 -7.35 17.99 17.39
CA ALA A 266 -7.50 18.37 18.80
C ALA A 266 -8.92 18.88 19.16
N GLY A 267 -9.82 19.02 18.17
CA GLY A 267 -11.18 19.53 18.35
C GLY A 267 -11.28 21.07 18.36
N ASP A 268 -10.19 21.79 18.15
CA ASP A 268 -10.16 23.23 18.05
C ASP A 268 -10.47 23.70 16.61
N ASN A 269 -11.76 23.63 16.27
CA ASN A 269 -12.23 23.97 14.92
C ASN A 269 -12.09 25.47 14.61
N GLU A 270 -12.14 26.35 15.62
CA GLU A 270 -11.97 27.79 15.45
C GLU A 270 -10.52 28.11 15.00
N GLN A 271 -9.55 27.54 15.70
CA GLN A 271 -8.15 27.70 15.37
C GLN A 271 -7.80 27.02 14.02
N ALA A 272 -8.40 25.85 13.73
CA ALA A 272 -8.22 25.17 12.46
C ALA A 272 -8.68 26.06 11.28
N LEU A 273 -9.85 26.69 11.42
CA LEU A 273 -10.36 27.61 10.40
C LEU A 273 -9.44 28.82 10.21
N ALA A 274 -8.98 29.44 11.31
CA ALA A 274 -8.05 30.56 11.26
C ALA A 274 -6.75 30.19 10.51
N TYR A 275 -6.17 29.01 10.77
CA TYR A 275 -4.99 28.54 10.05
C TYR A 275 -5.28 28.28 8.55
N MET A 276 -6.46 27.79 8.20
CA MET A 276 -6.84 27.59 6.78
C MET A 276 -7.04 28.90 6.03
N GLU A 277 -7.54 29.95 6.70
CA GLU A 277 -7.65 31.29 6.12
C GLU A 277 -6.26 31.88 5.82
N GLU A 278 -5.27 31.72 6.73
CA GLU A 278 -3.89 32.15 6.52
C GLU A 278 -3.15 31.33 5.44
N ALA A 279 -3.60 30.13 5.15
CA ALA A 279 -3.00 29.27 4.11
C ALA A 279 -3.22 29.82 2.68
N HIS A 280 -4.20 30.70 2.47
CA HIS A 280 -4.55 31.26 1.15
C HIS A 280 -4.67 30.18 0.05
N LEU A 281 -5.50 29.17 0.29
CA LEU A 281 -5.62 27.96 -0.55
C LEU A 281 -6.02 28.25 -1.99
N GLU A 282 -6.70 29.39 -2.26
CA GLU A 282 -7.01 29.84 -3.62
C GLU A 282 -5.79 30.12 -4.50
N ALA A 283 -4.63 30.32 -3.88
CA ALA A 283 -3.36 30.50 -4.58
C ALA A 283 -2.63 29.16 -4.86
N TRP A 284 -3.22 28.04 -4.44
CA TRP A 284 -2.60 26.72 -4.54
C TRP A 284 -3.47 25.78 -5.39
N PRO A 285 -3.20 25.68 -6.69
CA PRO A 285 -4.09 25.00 -7.64
C PRO A 285 -4.17 23.46 -7.47
N ASP A 286 -3.28 22.84 -6.72
CA ASP A 286 -3.10 21.38 -6.67
C ASP A 286 -3.42 20.76 -5.29
N ILE A 287 -4.20 21.44 -4.45
CA ILE A 287 -4.72 20.84 -3.21
C ILE A 287 -6.18 20.47 -3.41
N ASP A 288 -6.42 19.30 -3.96
CA ASP A 288 -7.70 18.61 -3.91
C ASP A 288 -7.75 17.59 -2.75
#